data_5ec4e8f95182932fe51073f850609251
#
_entry.id   5ec4e8f95182932fe51073f850609251
#
_cell.length_a   1.000
_cell.length_b   1.000
_cell.length_c   1.000
_cell.angle_alpha   90.00
_cell.angle_beta   90.00
_cell.angle_gamma   90.00
#
_symmetry.space_group_name_H-M   'P 1'
#
loop_
_entity.id
_entity.type
_entity.pdbx_description
1 polymer ?
#
loop_
_entity_poly.entity_id
_entity_poly.type
_entity_poly.pdbx_seq_one_letter_code
_entity_poly.pdbx_strand_id
1 'polypeptide(L)'
;MIEKLKHIHHMFYVGLIFMAFPFASIIFGQIPWWHFFLAIFFMISYLGILVTENKKLTWLFWIYLLLYIAGNTFFVGTSFCWFYYYLSNILIYRFGIRDFRSPFLWTAVGSLLILFGALLFNREMRENDWLFVLIVSLFIAVMTFSMVRMEMMEELKADHAKQNAQINLLLAENERHRIGRDLHDSLGH
;
A
#
# COMPACT_ATOMS: atom_id res chain seq x y z
N MET A 1 19.85 3.73 5.45
CA MET A 1 18.69 4.45 4.90
C MET A 1 18.54 4.21 3.41
N ILE A 2 19.54 4.48 2.58
CA ILE A 2 19.48 4.31 1.11
C ILE A 2 19.33 2.83 0.69
N GLU A 3 19.94 1.88 1.39
CA GLU A 3 19.77 0.45 1.11
C GLU A 3 18.34 -0.05 1.38
N LYS A 4 17.68 0.44 2.44
CA LYS A 4 16.27 0.12 2.71
C LYS A 4 15.33 0.65 1.62
N LEU A 5 15.65 1.80 1.02
CA LEU A 5 14.88 2.37 -0.09
C LEU A 5 14.97 1.51 -1.36
N LYS A 6 16.09 0.81 -1.61
CA LYS A 6 16.24 -0.07 -2.77
C LYS A 6 15.35 -1.32 -2.73
N HIS A 7 14.92 -1.74 -1.54
CA HIS A 7 14.03 -2.88 -1.34
C HIS A 7 12.55 -2.51 -1.23
N ILE A 8 12.23 -1.21 -1.39
CA ILE A 8 10.84 -0.75 -1.36
C ILE A 8 10.16 -1.17 -2.65
N HIS A 9 8.96 -1.72 -2.51
CA HIS A 9 8.13 -2.13 -3.64
C HIS A 9 7.93 -0.96 -4.62
N HIS A 10 8.06 -1.22 -5.93
CA HIS A 10 8.00 -0.20 -6.98
C HIS A 10 6.71 0.64 -6.96
N MET A 11 5.60 0.09 -6.45
CA MET A 11 4.32 0.80 -6.29
C MET A 11 4.41 2.07 -5.43
N PHE A 12 5.37 2.15 -4.48
CA PHE A 12 5.57 3.38 -3.72
C PHE A 12 6.08 4.52 -4.58
N TYR A 13 6.95 4.22 -5.55
CA TYR A 13 7.48 5.23 -6.47
C TYR A 13 6.42 5.70 -7.47
N VAL A 14 5.55 4.79 -7.93
CA VAL A 14 4.40 5.13 -8.77
C VAL A 14 3.48 6.11 -8.03
N GLY A 15 3.25 5.90 -6.74
CA GLY A 15 2.50 6.84 -5.91
C GLY A 15 3.04 8.27 -5.98
N LEU A 16 4.37 8.47 -5.97
CA LEU A 16 4.97 9.81 -5.99
C LEU A 16 4.60 10.63 -7.23
N ILE A 17 4.25 10.00 -8.35
CA ILE A 17 3.81 10.68 -9.57
C ILE A 17 2.52 11.48 -9.30
N PHE A 18 1.62 10.95 -8.49
CA PHE A 18 0.36 11.64 -8.14
C PHE A 18 0.58 12.87 -7.26
N MET A 19 1.76 13.03 -6.65
CA MET A 19 2.13 14.26 -5.95
C MET A 19 2.33 15.45 -6.89
N ALA A 20 2.44 15.21 -8.21
CA ALA A 20 2.41 16.29 -9.19
C ALA A 20 1.09 17.10 -9.12
N PHE A 21 -0.03 16.48 -8.71
CA PHE A 21 -1.34 17.14 -8.64
C PHE A 21 -1.37 18.34 -7.66
N PRO A 22 -1.03 18.25 -6.37
CA PRO A 22 -1.03 19.41 -5.49
C PRO A 22 -0.02 20.48 -5.91
N PHE A 23 1.15 20.09 -6.42
CA PHE A 23 2.14 21.06 -6.92
C PHE A 23 1.64 21.80 -8.16
N ALA A 24 1.04 21.10 -9.11
CA ALA A 24 0.41 21.72 -10.27
C ALA A 24 -0.72 22.67 -9.84
N SER A 25 -1.59 22.26 -8.93
CA SER A 25 -2.69 23.10 -8.42
C SER A 25 -2.19 24.37 -7.74
N ILE A 26 -1.02 24.33 -7.08
CA ILE A 26 -0.39 25.52 -6.49
C ILE A 26 0.17 26.42 -7.60
N ILE A 27 0.87 25.85 -8.59
CA ILE A 27 1.48 26.61 -9.72
C ILE A 27 0.40 27.32 -10.54
N PHE A 28 -0.75 26.66 -10.76
CA PHE A 28 -1.89 27.25 -11.47
C PHE A 28 -2.76 28.19 -10.61
N GLY A 29 -2.36 28.48 -9.38
CA GLY A 29 -3.04 29.42 -8.49
C GLY A 29 -4.38 28.95 -7.96
N GLN A 30 -4.70 27.65 -8.07
CA GLN A 30 -5.95 27.06 -7.57
C GLN A 30 -5.91 26.88 -6.04
N ILE A 31 -4.72 26.74 -5.47
CA ILE A 31 -4.47 26.50 -4.05
C ILE A 31 -3.42 27.50 -3.56
N PRO A 32 -3.55 28.05 -2.32
CA PRO A 32 -2.58 28.97 -1.77
C PRO A 32 -1.17 28.37 -1.68
N TRP A 33 -0.15 29.21 -1.92
CA TRP A 33 1.26 28.80 -1.98
C TRP A 33 1.79 28.10 -0.70
N TRP A 34 1.24 28.37 0.48
CA TRP A 34 1.67 27.73 1.73
C TRP A 34 1.33 26.23 1.78
N HIS A 35 0.38 25.76 0.97
CA HIS A 35 0.14 24.31 0.79
C HIS A 35 1.35 23.56 0.24
N PHE A 36 2.31 24.27 -0.37
CA PHE A 36 3.57 23.68 -0.84
C PHE A 36 4.32 23.01 0.31
N PHE A 37 4.43 23.66 1.47
CA PHE A 37 5.08 23.09 2.65
C PHE A 37 4.32 21.89 3.20
N LEU A 38 3.00 21.91 3.20
CA LEU A 38 2.19 20.78 3.61
C LEU A 38 2.36 19.58 2.67
N ALA A 39 2.42 19.80 1.36
CA ALA A 39 2.65 18.76 0.38
C ALA A 39 4.06 18.14 0.51
N ILE A 40 5.10 18.95 0.73
CA ILE A 40 6.45 18.44 1.01
C ILE A 40 6.46 17.60 2.29
N PHE A 41 5.83 18.08 3.37
CA PHE A 41 5.79 17.33 4.61
C PHE A 41 4.98 16.04 4.49
N PHE A 42 3.95 16.02 3.61
CA PHE A 42 3.25 14.79 3.24
C PHE A 42 4.19 13.78 2.59
N MET A 43 5.02 14.20 1.61
CA MET A 43 6.02 13.33 0.99
C MET A 43 7.03 12.80 2.01
N ILE A 44 7.55 13.68 2.87
CA ILE A 44 8.50 13.28 3.92
C ILE A 44 7.86 12.27 4.87
N SER A 45 6.60 12.48 5.27
CA SER A 45 5.87 11.58 6.16
C SER A 45 5.60 10.23 5.50
N TYR A 46 5.20 10.24 4.21
CA TYR A 46 4.98 9.03 3.43
C TYR A 46 6.24 8.19 3.32
N LEU A 47 7.36 8.78 2.90
CA LEU A 47 8.66 8.10 2.82
C LEU A 47 9.21 7.75 4.20
N GLY A 48 8.99 8.60 5.19
CA GLY A 48 9.41 8.39 6.57
C GLY A 48 8.80 7.14 7.20
N ILE A 49 7.51 6.87 6.96
CA ILE A 49 6.87 5.64 7.44
C ILE A 49 7.55 4.39 6.87
N LEU A 50 8.01 4.43 5.61
CA LEU A 50 8.64 3.27 4.97
C LEU A 50 9.98 2.90 5.58
N VAL A 51 10.70 3.91 6.10
CA VAL A 51 12.09 3.74 6.59
C VAL A 51 12.17 3.64 8.11
N THR A 52 11.25 4.30 8.84
CA THR A 52 11.34 4.38 10.31
C THR A 52 10.89 3.08 10.97
N GLU A 53 11.61 2.70 12.04
CA GLU A 53 11.26 1.57 12.92
C GLU A 53 10.65 2.06 14.25
N ASN A 54 10.72 3.37 14.49
CA ASN A 54 10.20 3.95 15.73
C ASN A 54 8.66 4.06 15.67
N LYS A 55 7.98 3.29 16.51
CA LYS A 55 6.50 3.22 16.56
C LYS A 55 5.85 4.58 16.80
N LYS A 56 6.42 5.44 17.65
CA LYS A 56 5.88 6.77 17.94
C LYS A 56 5.95 7.68 16.71
N LEU A 57 7.09 7.64 16.01
CA LEU A 57 7.27 8.43 14.79
C LEU A 57 6.39 7.92 13.64
N THR A 58 6.22 6.60 13.51
CA THR A 58 5.28 5.99 12.56
C THR A 58 3.86 6.50 12.80
N TRP A 59 3.39 6.52 14.06
CA TRP A 59 2.07 7.03 14.40
C TRP A 59 1.93 8.53 14.10
N LEU A 60 2.96 9.33 14.38
CA LEU A 60 2.95 10.76 14.10
C LEU A 60 2.80 11.02 12.60
N PHE A 61 3.60 10.35 11.78
CA PHE A 61 3.51 10.47 10.33
C PHE A 61 2.16 9.97 9.81
N TRP A 62 1.67 8.85 10.33
CA TRP A 62 0.38 8.28 9.93
C TRP A 62 -0.78 9.24 10.20
N ILE A 63 -0.86 9.81 11.41
CA ILE A 63 -1.89 10.79 11.77
C ILE A 63 -1.79 12.02 10.88
N TYR A 64 -0.58 12.49 10.59
CA TYR A 64 -0.40 13.61 9.67
C TYR A 64 -0.93 13.31 8.26
N LEU A 65 -0.64 12.12 7.70
CA LEU A 65 -1.18 11.72 6.40
C LEU A 65 -2.71 11.74 6.40
N LEU A 66 -3.34 11.19 7.43
CA LEU A 66 -4.80 11.20 7.59
C LEU A 66 -5.37 12.62 7.64
N LEU A 67 -4.78 13.49 8.46
CA LEU A 67 -5.22 14.88 8.61
C LEU A 67 -5.01 15.68 7.32
N TYR A 68 -3.90 15.48 6.63
CA TYR A 68 -3.63 16.12 5.35
C TYR A 68 -4.69 15.74 4.31
N ILE A 69 -4.99 14.44 4.15
CA ILE A 69 -5.96 13.96 3.16
C ILE A 69 -7.35 14.43 3.50
N ALA A 70 -7.80 14.20 4.74
CA ALA A 70 -9.15 14.57 5.17
C ALA A 70 -9.37 16.09 5.14
N GLY A 71 -8.38 16.85 5.65
CA GLY A 71 -8.45 18.32 5.65
C GLY A 71 -8.47 18.91 4.25
N ASN A 72 -7.56 18.48 3.36
CA ASN A 72 -7.57 19.00 1.98
C ASN A 72 -8.81 18.55 1.21
N THR A 73 -9.32 17.32 1.42
CA THR A 73 -10.57 16.88 0.80
C THR A 73 -11.77 17.76 1.24
N PHE A 74 -11.78 18.16 2.51
CA PHE A 74 -12.90 18.95 3.06
C PHE A 74 -12.79 20.45 2.73
N PHE A 75 -11.60 21.05 2.87
CA PHE A 75 -11.42 22.51 2.76
C PHE A 75 -10.96 22.99 1.38
N VAL A 76 -10.26 22.15 0.60
CA VAL A 76 -9.67 22.54 -0.68
C VAL A 76 -10.45 21.95 -1.85
N GLY A 77 -10.74 20.65 -1.79
CA GLY A 77 -11.51 20.00 -2.84
C GLY A 77 -11.52 18.49 -2.75
N THR A 78 -12.63 17.90 -3.14
CA THR A 78 -12.89 16.44 -3.04
C THR A 78 -11.91 15.58 -3.81
N SER A 79 -11.19 16.16 -4.79
CA SER A 79 -10.13 15.45 -5.54
C SER A 79 -8.99 14.91 -4.66
N PHE A 80 -8.77 15.49 -3.48
CA PHE A 80 -7.75 14.97 -2.54
C PHE A 80 -8.13 13.63 -1.91
N CYS A 81 -9.37 13.16 -2.02
CA CYS A 81 -9.76 11.83 -1.54
C CYS A 81 -9.01 10.70 -2.26
N TRP A 82 -8.49 10.91 -3.49
CA TRP A 82 -7.61 9.97 -4.17
C TRP A 82 -6.35 9.64 -3.37
N PHE A 83 -5.92 10.51 -2.47
CA PHE A 83 -4.72 10.29 -1.65
C PHE A 83 -4.91 9.22 -0.58
N TYR A 84 -6.13 8.72 -0.32
CA TYR A 84 -6.35 7.49 0.45
C TYR A 84 -5.64 6.28 -0.18
N TYR A 85 -5.32 6.32 -1.47
CA TYR A 85 -4.50 5.30 -2.13
C TYR A 85 -3.09 5.19 -1.51
N TYR A 86 -2.48 6.29 -1.05
CA TYR A 86 -1.19 6.25 -0.35
C TYR A 86 -1.29 5.49 0.97
N LEU A 87 -2.40 5.67 1.69
CA LEU A 87 -2.63 4.92 2.93
C LEU A 87 -2.79 3.43 2.65
N SER A 88 -3.50 3.06 1.58
CA SER A 88 -3.66 1.67 1.14
C SER A 88 -2.30 1.03 0.82
N ASN A 89 -1.42 1.72 0.10
CA ASN A 89 -0.08 1.22 -0.18
C ASN A 89 0.74 0.97 1.10
N ILE A 90 0.73 1.91 2.03
CA ILE A 90 1.42 1.74 3.32
C ILE A 90 0.84 0.56 4.09
N LEU A 91 -0.49 0.45 4.13
CA LEU A 91 -1.19 -0.62 4.82
C LEU A 91 -0.79 -1.99 4.28
N ILE A 92 -0.72 -2.17 2.97
CA ILE A 92 -0.39 -3.44 2.32
C ILE A 92 1.10 -3.76 2.47
N TYR A 93 1.95 -2.88 1.98
CA TYR A 93 3.37 -3.20 1.79
C TYR A 93 4.25 -2.92 3.02
N ARG A 94 3.82 -2.03 3.92
CA ARG A 94 4.61 -1.73 5.13
C ARG A 94 4.08 -2.45 6.37
N PHE A 95 2.76 -2.50 6.54
CA PHE A 95 2.12 -3.13 7.70
C PHE A 95 1.67 -4.57 7.44
N GLY A 96 1.73 -5.03 6.19
CA GLY A 96 1.40 -6.40 5.81
C GLY A 96 0.00 -6.78 6.24
N ILE A 97 -1.01 -5.93 5.92
CA ILE A 97 -2.38 -6.16 6.40
C ILE A 97 -2.94 -7.42 5.75
N ARG A 98 -2.84 -8.51 6.47
CA ARG A 98 -3.57 -9.75 6.21
C ARG A 98 -4.79 -9.86 7.12
N ASP A 99 -4.71 -9.28 8.31
CA ASP A 99 -5.75 -9.32 9.32
C ASP A 99 -6.41 -7.96 9.50
N PHE A 100 -7.75 -7.96 9.58
CA PHE A 100 -8.55 -6.76 9.87
C PHE A 100 -8.33 -6.18 11.29
N ARG A 101 -7.35 -6.67 12.04
CA ARG A 101 -7.04 -6.23 13.42
C ARG A 101 -6.08 -5.05 13.50
N SER A 102 -5.52 -4.58 12.37
CA SER A 102 -4.57 -3.48 12.40
C SER A 102 -5.23 -2.18 12.85
N PRO A 103 -4.70 -1.48 13.88
CA PRO A 103 -5.21 -0.19 14.30
C PRO A 103 -5.05 0.88 13.22
N PHE A 104 -4.04 0.77 12.37
CA PHE A 104 -3.84 1.68 11.24
C PHE A 104 -4.97 1.57 10.21
N LEU A 105 -5.47 0.36 9.93
CA LEU A 105 -6.61 0.16 9.05
C LEU A 105 -7.86 0.84 9.63
N TRP A 106 -8.17 0.60 10.89
CA TRP A 106 -9.36 1.18 11.51
C TRP A 106 -9.32 2.70 11.63
N THR A 107 -8.14 3.29 11.84
CA THR A 107 -8.00 4.76 11.82
C THR A 107 -8.19 5.32 10.41
N ALA A 108 -7.72 4.64 9.35
CA ALA A 108 -7.97 5.06 7.97
C ALA A 108 -9.46 4.97 7.62
N VAL A 109 -10.12 3.85 7.93
CA VAL A 109 -11.57 3.67 7.71
C VAL A 109 -12.36 4.71 8.53
N GLY A 110 -12.00 4.90 9.81
CA GLY A 110 -12.65 5.89 10.67
C GLY A 110 -12.53 7.32 10.14
N SER A 111 -11.35 7.71 9.65
CA SER A 111 -11.16 9.04 9.06
C SER A 111 -12.01 9.24 7.80
N LEU A 112 -12.15 8.21 6.98
CA LEU A 112 -12.98 8.24 5.77
C LEU A 112 -14.47 8.32 6.11
N LEU A 113 -14.93 7.60 7.13
CA LEU A 113 -16.32 7.69 7.62
C LEU A 113 -16.63 9.08 8.22
N ILE A 114 -15.71 9.65 8.99
CA ILE A 114 -15.85 10.99 9.54
C ILE A 114 -15.90 12.02 8.41
N LEU A 115 -15.01 11.91 7.43
CA LEU A 115 -15.01 12.80 6.27
C LEU A 115 -16.34 12.71 5.50
N PHE A 116 -16.81 11.50 5.22
CA PHE A 116 -18.07 11.28 4.52
C PHE A 116 -19.27 11.88 5.31
N GLY A 117 -19.31 11.65 6.63
CA GLY A 117 -20.33 12.27 7.49
C GLY A 117 -20.25 13.82 7.46
N ALA A 118 -19.05 14.39 7.53
CA ALA A 118 -18.86 15.84 7.47
C ALA A 118 -19.34 16.43 6.13
N LEU A 119 -19.09 15.74 5.02
CA LEU A 119 -19.54 16.16 3.69
C LEU A 119 -21.07 16.12 3.54
N LEU A 120 -21.74 15.10 4.10
CA LEU A 120 -23.20 14.99 4.08
C LEU A 120 -23.89 16.12 4.85
N PHE A 121 -23.28 16.62 5.92
CA PHE A 121 -23.84 17.68 6.76
C PHE A 121 -23.44 19.10 6.32
N ASN A 122 -22.46 19.22 5.40
CA ASN A 122 -22.01 20.53 4.92
C ASN A 122 -22.89 21.03 3.77
N ARG A 123 -23.72 22.03 4.08
CA ARG A 123 -24.67 22.66 3.12
C ARG A 123 -24.02 23.52 2.03
N GLU A 124 -22.75 23.89 2.20
CA GLU A 124 -22.01 24.72 1.23
C GLU A 124 -21.37 23.89 0.11
N MET A 125 -21.32 22.57 0.27
CA MET A 125 -20.78 21.65 -0.73
C MET A 125 -21.75 21.44 -1.90
N ARG A 126 -21.19 21.21 -3.11
CA ARG A 126 -21.98 20.87 -4.30
C ARG A 126 -22.75 19.56 -4.04
N GLU A 127 -23.96 19.47 -4.55
CA GLU A 127 -24.87 18.33 -4.32
C GLU A 127 -24.26 16.96 -4.65
N ASN A 128 -23.21 16.91 -5.51
CA ASN A 128 -22.59 15.67 -5.96
C ASN A 128 -21.21 15.38 -5.32
N ASP A 129 -20.69 16.22 -4.43
CA ASP A 129 -19.34 16.05 -3.87
C ASP A 129 -19.24 14.79 -2.99
N TRP A 130 -20.28 14.48 -2.23
CA TRP A 130 -20.33 13.25 -1.44
C TRP A 130 -20.38 11.99 -2.32
N LEU A 131 -21.08 12.05 -3.47
CA LEU A 131 -21.11 10.95 -4.44
C LEU A 131 -19.73 10.69 -5.04
N PHE A 132 -18.99 11.75 -5.38
CA PHE A 132 -17.63 11.65 -5.87
C PHE A 132 -16.71 10.95 -4.85
N VAL A 133 -16.74 11.40 -3.59
CA VAL A 133 -15.94 10.77 -2.51
C VAL A 133 -16.35 9.32 -2.30
N LEU A 134 -17.64 8.99 -2.37
CA LEU A 134 -18.12 7.61 -2.25
C LEU A 134 -17.59 6.73 -3.40
N ILE A 135 -17.71 7.20 -4.65
CA ILE A 135 -17.23 6.44 -5.82
C ILE A 135 -15.73 6.21 -5.73
N VAL A 136 -14.95 7.25 -5.41
CA VAL A 136 -13.49 7.15 -5.26
C VAL A 136 -13.12 6.20 -4.12
N SER A 137 -13.83 6.26 -3.00
CA SER A 137 -13.59 5.38 -1.85
C SER A 137 -13.86 3.92 -2.19
N LEU A 138 -14.95 3.63 -2.91
CA LEU A 138 -15.24 2.28 -3.41
C LEU A 138 -14.17 1.79 -4.39
N PHE A 139 -13.74 2.66 -5.30
CA PHE A 139 -12.66 2.33 -6.22
C PHE A 139 -11.37 1.99 -5.49
N ILE A 140 -10.95 2.81 -4.53
CA ILE A 140 -9.76 2.57 -3.71
C ILE A 140 -9.90 1.26 -2.92
N ALA A 141 -11.08 0.97 -2.36
CA ALA A 141 -11.33 -0.28 -1.65
C ALA A 141 -11.17 -1.51 -2.56
N VAL A 142 -11.74 -1.47 -3.77
CA VAL A 142 -11.60 -2.54 -4.77
C VAL A 142 -10.15 -2.71 -5.20
N MET A 143 -9.45 -1.62 -5.48
CA MET A 143 -8.02 -1.64 -5.83
C MET A 143 -7.18 -2.22 -4.69
N THR A 144 -7.42 -1.78 -3.45
CA THR A 144 -6.73 -2.30 -2.25
C THR A 144 -6.94 -3.80 -2.10
N PHE A 145 -8.19 -4.26 -2.23
CA PHE A 145 -8.52 -5.69 -2.17
C PHE A 145 -7.81 -6.48 -3.27
N SER A 146 -7.80 -5.96 -4.49
CA SER A 146 -7.11 -6.59 -5.63
C SER A 146 -5.60 -6.69 -5.39
N MET A 147 -4.97 -5.64 -4.85
CA MET A 147 -3.54 -5.63 -4.52
C MET A 147 -3.19 -6.66 -3.44
N VAL A 148 -3.99 -6.74 -2.37
CA VAL A 148 -3.81 -7.76 -1.32
C VAL A 148 -3.90 -9.17 -1.92
N ARG A 149 -4.88 -9.41 -2.79
CA ARG A 149 -5.02 -10.71 -3.46
C ARG A 149 -3.84 -11.04 -4.37
N MET A 150 -3.33 -10.06 -5.12
CA MET A 150 -2.14 -10.25 -5.96
C MET A 150 -0.92 -10.65 -5.13
N GLU A 151 -0.67 -9.97 -4.02
CA GLU A 151 0.45 -10.28 -3.12
C GLU A 151 0.32 -11.68 -2.52
N MET A 152 -0.88 -12.06 -2.05
CA MET A 152 -1.14 -13.43 -1.57
C MET A 152 -0.89 -14.49 -2.66
N MET A 153 -1.28 -14.21 -3.91
CA MET A 153 -1.06 -15.12 -5.03
C MET A 153 0.41 -15.25 -5.40
N GLU A 154 1.19 -14.18 -5.32
CA GLU A 154 2.65 -14.20 -5.54
C GLU A 154 3.37 -15.05 -4.48
N GLU A 155 2.98 -14.92 -3.22
CA GLU A 155 3.52 -15.77 -2.15
C GLU A 155 3.17 -17.24 -2.34
N LEU A 156 1.93 -17.56 -2.68
CA LEU A 156 1.52 -18.94 -2.97
C LEU A 156 2.32 -19.52 -4.13
N LYS A 157 2.52 -18.76 -5.21
CA LYS A 157 3.37 -19.18 -6.33
C LYS A 157 4.82 -19.44 -5.91
N ALA A 158 5.39 -18.59 -5.06
CA ALA A 158 6.75 -18.76 -4.54
C ALA A 158 6.86 -20.01 -3.67
N ASP A 159 5.87 -20.29 -2.83
CA ASP A 159 5.85 -21.49 -1.99
C ASP A 159 5.66 -22.77 -2.83
N HIS A 160 4.78 -22.75 -3.82
CA HIS A 160 4.66 -23.87 -4.77
C HIS A 160 5.95 -24.12 -5.55
N ALA A 161 6.66 -23.08 -5.97
CA ALA A 161 7.95 -23.22 -6.65
C ALA A 161 9.01 -23.88 -5.75
N LYS A 162 9.06 -23.52 -4.45
CA LYS A 162 9.93 -24.15 -3.47
C LYS A 162 9.59 -25.62 -3.25
N GLN A 163 8.30 -25.95 -3.11
CA GLN A 163 7.84 -27.33 -2.95
C GLN A 163 8.20 -28.18 -4.18
N ASN A 164 7.97 -27.66 -5.38
CA ASN A 164 8.33 -28.36 -6.62
C ASN A 164 9.86 -28.60 -6.72
N ALA A 165 10.67 -27.63 -6.33
CA ALA A 165 12.12 -27.80 -6.28
C ALA A 165 12.55 -28.91 -5.30
N GLN A 166 11.92 -28.99 -4.12
CA GLN A 166 12.17 -30.04 -3.13
C GLN A 166 11.77 -31.42 -3.65
N ILE A 167 10.59 -31.52 -4.29
CA ILE A 167 10.13 -32.78 -4.92
C ILE A 167 11.11 -33.25 -5.99
N ASN A 168 11.57 -32.36 -6.85
CA ASN A 168 12.53 -32.67 -7.89
C ASN A 168 13.88 -33.17 -7.32
N LEU A 169 14.36 -32.58 -6.23
CA LEU A 169 15.56 -33.05 -5.53
C LEU A 169 15.38 -34.47 -4.97
N LEU A 170 14.23 -34.73 -4.31
CA LEU A 170 13.95 -36.07 -3.77
C LEU A 170 13.80 -37.11 -4.87
N LEU A 171 13.21 -36.79 -6.00
CA LEU A 171 13.11 -37.67 -7.16
C LEU A 171 14.49 -37.99 -7.74
N ALA A 172 15.36 -36.97 -7.87
CA ALA A 172 16.74 -37.18 -8.34
C ALA A 172 17.56 -38.06 -7.38
N GLU A 173 17.40 -37.89 -6.07
CA GLU A 173 18.06 -38.71 -5.06
C GLU A 173 17.57 -40.16 -5.11
N ASN A 174 16.26 -40.37 -5.19
CA ASN A 174 15.67 -41.70 -5.34
C ASN A 174 16.17 -42.41 -6.61
N GLU A 175 16.29 -41.69 -7.73
CA GLU A 175 16.78 -42.21 -8.98
C GLU A 175 18.27 -42.62 -8.86
N ARG A 176 19.09 -41.78 -8.20
CA ARG A 176 20.49 -42.12 -7.91
C ARG A 176 20.60 -43.38 -7.05
N HIS A 177 19.76 -43.54 -6.03
CA HIS A 177 19.70 -44.74 -5.19
C HIS A 177 19.26 -45.99 -5.97
N ARG A 178 18.31 -45.84 -6.91
CA ARG A 178 17.87 -46.91 -7.79
C ARG A 178 19.00 -47.36 -8.71
N ILE A 179 19.61 -46.40 -9.40
CA ILE A 179 20.76 -46.70 -10.29
C ILE A 179 21.92 -47.37 -9.53
N GLY A 180 22.21 -46.88 -8.31
CA GLY A 180 23.25 -47.48 -7.47
C GLY A 180 22.97 -48.94 -7.11
N ARG A 181 21.71 -49.29 -6.80
CA ARG A 181 21.31 -50.69 -6.56
C ARG A 181 21.39 -51.53 -7.82
N ASP A 182 20.86 -51.04 -8.94
CA ASP A 182 20.85 -51.75 -10.22
C ASP A 182 22.29 -52.03 -10.70
N LEU A 183 23.22 -51.10 -10.46
CA LEU A 183 24.64 -51.26 -10.76
C LEU A 183 25.31 -52.30 -9.84
N HIS A 184 25.02 -52.26 -8.54
CA HIS A 184 25.54 -53.22 -7.57
C HIS A 184 25.07 -54.63 -7.90
N ASP A 185 23.80 -54.81 -8.27
CA ASP A 185 23.22 -56.10 -8.60
C ASP A 185 23.74 -56.64 -9.95
N SER A 186 24.07 -55.76 -10.90
CA SER A 186 24.62 -56.15 -12.21
C SER A 186 26.12 -56.46 -12.18
N LEU A 187 26.89 -55.91 -11.22
CA LEU A 187 28.33 -56.15 -11.08
C LEU A 187 28.65 -57.24 -10.05
N GLY A 188 27.67 -57.64 -9.23
CA GLY A 188 27.81 -58.70 -8.21
C GLY A 188 27.58 -60.14 -8.71
N HIS A 189 27.22 -60.25 -9.97
CA HIS A 189 27.18 -61.54 -10.71
C HIS A 189 28.35 -61.61 -11.65
#